data_914844dab4b3298bea6c7e8af5a1c74b
#
_entry.id   914844dab4b3298bea6c7e8af5a1c74b
#
_cell.length_a   1.000
_cell.length_b   1.000
_cell.length_c   1.000
_cell.angle_alpha   90.00
_cell.angle_beta   90.00
_cell.angle_gamma   90.00
#
_symmetry.space_group_name_H-M   'P 1'
#
loop_
_entity.id
_entity.type
_entity.pdbx_description
1 polymer ?
#
loop_
_entity_poly.entity_id
_entity_poly.type
_entity_poly.pdbx_seq_one_letter_code
_entity_poly.pdbx_strand_id
1 'polypeptide(L)'
;PRKRRSVGQVLLSMVEVVVPHVGDGALEVVRKCVFVLALLTLVGSLSYLANDMVILPAAARDLYAQSGNKYNPDAPVSLPEELENFDFLPGMDDSFKLLYTENTDLRGFITYKSNKANDFLKINLPIVRGIDNAYYLKHDFHKNETKYGCLFFDMRNTIETPEDHNKSLIIYGHNMATGDMFAGLNKFIGSLSNVRS
;
A
#
# COMPACT_ATOMS: atom_id res chain seq x y z
N PRO A 1 53.28 14.92 23.35
CA PRO A 1 51.84 14.63 23.48
C PRO A 1 51.13 15.07 22.21
N ARG A 2 50.61 14.07 21.43
CA ARG A 2 49.76 14.36 20.26
C ARG A 2 48.44 14.95 20.76
N LYS A 3 48.17 16.24 20.47
CA LYS A 3 46.85 16.86 20.71
C LYS A 3 45.81 16.06 19.95
N ARG A 4 44.82 15.50 20.66
CA ARG A 4 43.63 14.89 20.03
C ARG A 4 42.90 15.99 19.27
N ARG A 5 42.74 15.82 17.96
CA ARG A 5 41.87 16.69 17.14
C ARG A 5 40.44 16.62 17.67
N SER A 6 39.78 17.76 17.77
CA SER A 6 38.34 17.78 18.12
C SER A 6 37.52 17.17 16.99
N VAL A 7 36.35 16.64 17.31
CA VAL A 7 35.41 16.06 16.30
C VAL A 7 35.14 17.08 15.19
N GLY A 8 34.98 18.37 15.54
CA GLY A 8 34.81 19.43 14.56
C GLY A 8 35.97 19.61 13.59
N GLN A 9 37.22 19.48 14.07
CA GLN A 9 38.43 19.57 13.22
C GLN A 9 38.54 18.37 12.27
N VAL A 10 38.10 17.19 12.70
CA VAL A 10 38.07 16.00 11.83
C VAL A 10 36.99 16.16 10.75
N LEU A 11 35.79 16.62 11.13
CA LEU A 11 34.72 16.90 10.19
C LEU A 11 35.08 17.94 9.13
N LEU A 12 35.68 19.08 9.56
CA LEU A 12 36.17 20.11 8.65
C LEU A 12 37.21 19.57 7.67
N SER A 13 38.17 18.77 8.14
CA SER A 13 39.18 18.17 7.26
C SER A 13 38.59 17.16 6.26
N MET A 14 37.49 16.49 6.60
CA MET A 14 36.75 15.61 5.66
C MET A 14 36.01 16.42 4.59
N VAL A 15 35.41 17.54 4.98
CA VAL A 15 34.72 18.43 4.04
C VAL A 15 35.70 19.03 3.03
N GLU A 16 36.89 19.49 3.48
CA GLU A 16 37.93 20.04 2.61
C GLU A 16 38.45 19.06 1.57
N VAL A 17 38.46 17.75 1.87
CA VAL A 17 38.85 16.71 0.92
C VAL A 17 37.81 16.51 -0.18
N VAL A 18 36.53 16.74 0.12
CA VAL A 18 35.40 16.40 -0.75
C VAL A 18 34.89 17.63 -1.50
N VAL A 19 34.85 18.80 -0.85
CA VAL A 19 34.25 20.02 -1.40
C VAL A 19 35.35 20.91 -1.99
N PRO A 20 35.15 21.49 -3.20
CA PRO A 20 36.06 22.47 -3.77
C PRO A 20 36.24 23.68 -2.85
N HIS A 21 37.46 24.15 -2.67
CA HIS A 21 37.76 25.34 -1.87
C HIS A 21 38.80 26.28 -2.54
N VAL A 22 38.91 27.47 -2.01
CA VAL A 22 39.87 28.45 -2.52
C VAL A 22 41.27 27.95 -2.29
N GLY A 23 42.05 27.77 -3.36
CA GLY A 23 43.42 27.22 -3.32
C GLY A 23 43.58 25.88 -4.04
N ASP A 24 42.47 25.21 -4.41
CA ASP A 24 42.54 24.02 -5.24
C ASP A 24 42.99 24.37 -6.66
N GLY A 25 43.80 23.52 -7.26
CA GLY A 25 44.14 23.62 -8.67
C GLY A 25 42.93 23.19 -9.55
N ALA A 26 42.88 23.63 -10.80
CA ALA A 26 41.73 23.37 -11.69
C ALA A 26 41.36 21.88 -11.80
N LEU A 27 42.35 21.00 -11.87
CA LEU A 27 42.12 19.54 -11.94
C LEU A 27 41.52 18.97 -10.66
N GLU A 28 41.96 19.52 -9.52
CA GLU A 28 41.46 19.14 -8.19
C GLU A 28 39.99 19.60 -8.00
N VAL A 29 39.67 20.80 -8.44
CA VAL A 29 38.28 21.30 -8.44
C VAL A 29 37.37 20.38 -9.27
N VAL A 30 37.78 20.04 -10.51
CA VAL A 30 37.00 19.12 -11.37
C VAL A 30 36.82 17.78 -10.69
N ARG A 31 37.86 17.18 -10.12
CA ARG A 31 37.77 15.90 -9.41
C ARG A 31 36.78 15.95 -8.26
N LYS A 32 36.83 16.97 -7.42
CA LYS A 32 35.93 17.17 -6.28
C LYS A 32 34.48 17.39 -6.74
N CYS A 33 34.30 18.21 -7.79
CA CYS A 33 32.97 18.42 -8.37
C CYS A 33 32.34 17.11 -8.90
N VAL A 34 33.09 16.30 -9.63
CA VAL A 34 32.62 14.98 -10.12
C VAL A 34 32.30 14.06 -8.95
N PHE A 35 33.15 14.05 -7.90
CA PHE A 35 32.90 13.23 -6.72
C PHE A 35 31.60 13.65 -5.98
N VAL A 36 31.41 14.95 -5.75
CA VAL A 36 30.19 15.48 -5.11
C VAL A 36 28.95 15.15 -5.94
N LEU A 37 29.02 15.33 -7.27
CA LEU A 37 27.93 14.99 -8.16
C LEU A 37 27.58 13.48 -8.10
N ALA A 38 28.61 12.62 -8.13
CA ALA A 38 28.43 11.18 -8.00
C ALA A 38 27.80 10.80 -6.65
N LEU A 39 28.22 11.45 -5.56
CA LEU A 39 27.63 11.22 -4.24
C LEU A 39 26.16 11.66 -4.17
N LEU A 40 25.84 12.82 -4.73
CA LEU A 40 24.44 13.31 -4.79
C LEU A 40 23.54 12.39 -5.61
N THR A 41 24.03 11.91 -6.75
CA THR A 41 23.27 10.95 -7.57
C THR A 41 23.09 9.61 -6.85
N LEU A 42 24.09 9.13 -6.13
CA LEU A 42 24.01 7.92 -5.32
C LEU A 42 22.95 8.07 -4.21
N VAL A 43 23.03 9.14 -3.43
CA VAL A 43 22.08 9.43 -2.35
C VAL A 43 20.65 9.58 -2.90
N GLY A 44 20.49 10.31 -4.00
CA GLY A 44 19.20 10.45 -4.67
C GLY A 44 18.62 9.11 -5.14
N SER A 45 19.45 8.27 -5.76
CA SER A 45 19.05 6.93 -6.21
C SER A 45 18.66 6.02 -5.04
N LEU A 46 19.45 6.02 -3.96
CA LEU A 46 19.14 5.23 -2.76
C LEU A 46 17.86 5.71 -2.07
N SER A 47 17.64 7.02 -2.00
CA SER A 47 16.41 7.60 -1.45
C SER A 47 15.20 7.21 -2.28
N TYR A 48 15.31 7.26 -3.60
CA TYR A 48 14.26 6.82 -4.50
C TYR A 48 13.93 5.34 -4.30
N LEU A 49 14.94 4.47 -4.26
CA LEU A 49 14.74 3.04 -4.03
C LEU A 49 14.12 2.75 -2.67
N ALA A 50 14.58 3.42 -1.61
CA ALA A 50 14.02 3.27 -0.27
C ALA A 50 12.53 3.70 -0.24
N ASN A 51 12.20 4.81 -0.89
CA ASN A 51 10.80 5.26 -0.99
C ASN A 51 9.95 4.24 -1.76
N ASP A 52 10.42 3.77 -2.92
CA ASP A 52 9.65 2.88 -3.80
C ASP A 52 9.51 1.46 -3.26
N MET A 53 10.54 0.92 -2.60
CA MET A 53 10.57 -0.48 -2.16
C MET A 53 10.16 -0.69 -0.70
N VAL A 54 10.19 0.36 0.13
CA VAL A 54 9.94 0.23 1.58
C VAL A 54 8.81 1.14 2.03
N ILE A 55 8.90 2.45 1.78
CA ILE A 55 7.97 3.43 2.35
C ILE A 55 6.58 3.29 1.73
N LEU A 56 6.49 3.33 0.40
CA LEU A 56 5.20 3.25 -0.29
C LEU A 56 4.46 1.91 -0.06
N PRO A 57 5.13 0.73 -0.12
CA PRO A 57 4.46 -0.53 0.20
C PRO A 57 3.99 -0.62 1.65
N ALA A 58 4.76 -0.07 2.61
CA ALA A 58 4.37 -0.04 4.01
C ALA A 58 3.12 0.84 4.21
N ALA A 59 3.08 2.04 3.63
CA ALA A 59 1.93 2.92 3.69
C ALA A 59 0.67 2.30 3.07
N ALA A 60 0.80 1.61 1.92
CA ALA A 60 -0.30 0.89 1.30
C ALA A 60 -0.83 -0.24 2.20
N ARG A 61 0.07 -1.01 2.83
CA ARG A 61 -0.31 -2.07 3.78
C ARG A 61 -1.07 -1.52 4.98
N ASP A 62 -0.60 -0.41 5.57
CA ASP A 62 -1.27 0.23 6.70
C ASP A 62 -2.67 0.70 6.32
N LEU A 63 -2.84 1.26 5.13
CA LEU A 63 -4.14 1.66 4.61
C LEU A 63 -5.09 0.47 4.44
N TYR A 64 -4.59 -0.65 3.88
CA TYR A 64 -5.40 -1.87 3.74
C TYR A 64 -5.80 -2.44 5.10
N ALA A 65 -4.88 -2.46 6.07
CA ALA A 65 -5.18 -2.92 7.43
C ALA A 65 -6.22 -2.02 8.11
N GLN A 66 -6.13 -0.71 7.96
CA GLN A 66 -7.11 0.23 8.50
C GLN A 66 -8.50 0.01 7.90
N SER A 67 -8.60 -0.08 6.56
CA SER A 67 -9.87 -0.32 5.88
C SER A 67 -10.47 -1.69 6.25
N GLY A 68 -9.63 -2.72 6.36
CA GLY A 68 -10.05 -4.07 6.76
C GLY A 68 -10.57 -4.14 8.21
N ASN A 69 -9.93 -3.42 9.13
CA ASN A 69 -10.32 -3.44 10.54
C ASN A 69 -11.58 -2.63 10.86
N LYS A 70 -12.01 -1.76 9.95
CA LYS A 70 -13.26 -0.99 10.13
C LYS A 70 -14.52 -1.82 9.99
N TYR A 71 -14.47 -2.89 9.18
CA TYR A 71 -15.61 -3.77 9.01
C TYR A 71 -15.57 -4.93 10.00
N ASN A 72 -16.58 -5.04 10.83
CA ASN A 72 -16.81 -6.17 11.72
C ASN A 72 -18.31 -6.48 11.81
N PRO A 73 -18.80 -7.49 11.08
CA PRO A 73 -20.21 -7.82 11.08
C PRO A 73 -20.72 -8.34 12.42
N ASP A 74 -19.82 -8.80 13.30
CA ASP A 74 -20.17 -9.36 14.61
C ASP A 74 -20.15 -8.29 15.73
N ALA A 75 -19.70 -7.07 15.44
CA ALA A 75 -19.65 -5.98 16.43
C ALA A 75 -20.95 -5.17 16.41
N PRO A 76 -21.53 -4.87 17.59
CA PRO A 76 -22.61 -3.91 17.67
C PRO A 76 -22.09 -2.52 17.31
N VAL A 77 -22.53 -2.01 16.18
CA VAL A 77 -22.22 -0.66 15.70
C VAL A 77 -23.53 0.13 15.68
N SER A 78 -23.52 1.33 16.24
CA SER A 78 -24.60 2.31 16.07
C SER A 78 -24.19 3.33 15.01
N LEU A 79 -25.06 3.54 14.04
CA LEU A 79 -24.86 4.61 13.07
C LEU A 79 -24.97 5.98 13.77
N PRO A 80 -24.09 6.94 13.46
CA PRO A 80 -24.26 8.32 13.84
C PRO A 80 -25.60 8.88 13.32
N GLU A 81 -26.26 9.72 14.10
CA GLU A 81 -27.55 10.34 13.75
C GLU A 81 -27.47 11.13 12.43
N GLU A 82 -26.30 11.71 12.13
CA GLU A 82 -26.06 12.45 10.88
C GLU A 82 -26.19 11.59 9.62
N LEU A 83 -26.09 10.26 9.76
CA LEU A 83 -26.17 9.31 8.65
C LEU A 83 -27.57 8.69 8.46
N GLU A 84 -28.55 9.04 9.26
CA GLU A 84 -29.92 8.50 9.13
C GLU A 84 -30.55 8.76 7.76
N ASN A 85 -30.22 9.91 7.15
CA ASN A 85 -30.73 10.30 5.83
C ASN A 85 -29.75 10.01 4.68
N PHE A 86 -28.68 9.25 4.93
CA PHE A 86 -27.74 8.87 3.89
C PHE A 86 -28.36 7.79 2.99
N ASP A 87 -28.17 7.92 1.67
CA ASP A 87 -28.71 6.98 0.67
C ASP A 87 -27.88 5.69 0.64
N PHE A 88 -28.22 4.74 1.51
CA PHE A 88 -27.59 3.44 1.56
C PHE A 88 -28.27 2.43 0.63
N LEU A 89 -27.47 1.51 0.07
CA LEU A 89 -28.03 0.39 -0.67
C LEU A 89 -28.83 -0.53 0.26
N PRO A 90 -29.92 -1.13 -0.23
CA PRO A 90 -30.74 -2.03 0.58
C PRO A 90 -29.96 -3.21 1.17
N GLY A 91 -30.23 -3.57 2.42
CA GLY A 91 -29.67 -4.76 3.06
C GLY A 91 -28.25 -4.60 3.62
N MET A 92 -27.67 -3.40 3.61
CA MET A 92 -26.39 -3.16 4.27
C MET A 92 -26.50 -3.25 5.79
N ASP A 93 -25.58 -3.97 6.44
CA ASP A 93 -25.40 -3.88 7.89
C ASP A 93 -24.72 -2.55 8.30
N ASP A 94 -24.84 -2.18 9.58
CA ASP A 94 -24.40 -0.86 10.03
C ASP A 94 -22.86 -0.70 9.97
N SER A 95 -22.07 -1.75 10.18
CA SER A 95 -20.62 -1.66 10.02
C SER A 95 -20.21 -1.47 8.55
N PHE A 96 -20.94 -2.08 7.63
CA PHE A 96 -20.73 -1.90 6.19
C PHE A 96 -21.17 -0.52 5.72
N LYS A 97 -22.26 0.04 6.29
CA LYS A 97 -22.70 1.41 6.02
C LYS A 97 -21.65 2.43 6.37
N LEU A 98 -20.96 2.31 7.53
CA LEU A 98 -19.87 3.20 7.90
C LEU A 98 -18.74 3.17 6.86
N LEU A 99 -18.36 2.00 6.40
CA LEU A 99 -17.32 1.87 5.38
C LEU A 99 -17.80 2.42 4.01
N TYR A 100 -19.08 2.25 3.69
CA TYR A 100 -19.71 2.78 2.47
C TYR A 100 -19.70 4.31 2.41
N THR A 101 -19.80 5.02 3.56
CA THR A 101 -19.70 6.48 3.57
C THR A 101 -18.32 7.00 3.16
N GLU A 102 -17.27 6.20 3.33
CA GLU A 102 -15.91 6.57 2.91
C GLU A 102 -15.69 6.39 1.41
N ASN A 103 -16.38 5.40 0.82
CA ASN A 103 -16.39 5.19 -0.62
C ASN A 103 -17.69 4.52 -1.06
N THR A 104 -18.53 5.27 -1.75
CA THR A 104 -19.83 4.81 -2.26
C THR A 104 -19.73 3.79 -3.39
N ASP A 105 -18.52 3.50 -3.91
CA ASP A 105 -18.26 2.41 -4.84
C ASP A 105 -18.07 1.05 -4.13
N LEU A 106 -18.11 1.02 -2.79
CA LEU A 106 -18.06 -0.21 -2.01
C LEU A 106 -19.21 -1.14 -2.37
N ARG A 107 -18.92 -2.40 -2.69
CA ARG A 107 -19.93 -3.41 -3.06
C ARG A 107 -19.74 -4.75 -2.36
N GLY A 108 -18.64 -4.94 -1.66
CA GLY A 108 -18.38 -6.17 -0.96
C GLY A 108 -17.21 -6.10 -0.01
N PHE A 109 -17.00 -7.19 0.71
CA PHE A 109 -15.90 -7.37 1.61
C PHE A 109 -15.43 -8.82 1.56
N ILE A 110 -14.13 -9.04 1.51
CA ILE A 110 -13.57 -10.38 1.52
C ILE A 110 -12.69 -10.58 2.74
N THR A 111 -13.00 -11.62 3.50
CA THR A 111 -12.21 -12.04 4.65
C THR A 111 -11.78 -13.49 4.45
N TYR A 112 -10.51 -13.76 4.70
CA TYR A 112 -9.99 -15.11 4.86
C TYR A 112 -9.45 -15.28 6.27
N LYS A 113 -10.04 -16.19 7.02
CA LYS A 113 -9.61 -16.59 8.37
C LYS A 113 -9.11 -18.03 8.30
N SER A 114 -7.86 -18.26 8.65
CA SER A 114 -7.31 -19.62 8.78
C SER A 114 -7.19 -20.00 10.26
N ASN A 115 -7.43 -21.27 10.55
CA ASN A 115 -7.23 -21.85 11.89
C ASN A 115 -5.81 -22.42 12.09
N LYS A 116 -4.91 -22.23 11.10
CA LYS A 116 -3.57 -22.80 11.13
C LYS A 116 -2.53 -21.81 11.63
N ALA A 117 -1.57 -22.30 12.43
CA ALA A 117 -0.48 -21.49 12.96
C ALA A 117 0.44 -20.87 11.89
N ASN A 118 0.45 -21.42 10.67
CA ASN A 118 1.27 -20.96 9.53
C ASN A 118 0.42 -20.29 8.46
N ASP A 119 -0.50 -19.44 8.85
CA ASP A 119 -1.36 -18.72 7.92
C ASP A 119 -0.57 -17.70 7.10
N PHE A 120 -0.44 -17.97 5.82
CA PHE A 120 0.24 -17.11 4.85
C PHE A 120 -0.72 -16.25 4.03
N LEU A 121 -2.02 -16.55 4.07
CA LEU A 121 -3.05 -15.80 3.36
C LEU A 121 -3.77 -14.90 4.34
N LYS A 122 -3.54 -13.61 4.22
CA LYS A 122 -4.17 -12.59 5.04
C LYS A 122 -4.98 -11.68 4.12
N ILE A 123 -6.27 -11.98 3.96
CA ILE A 123 -7.20 -11.15 3.22
C ILE A 123 -8.27 -10.67 4.19
N ASN A 124 -8.42 -9.37 4.35
CA ASN A 124 -9.46 -8.71 5.12
C ASN A 124 -9.64 -7.32 4.53
N LEU A 125 -10.36 -7.26 3.38
CA LEU A 125 -10.32 -6.10 2.51
C LEU A 125 -11.69 -5.77 1.91
N PRO A 126 -12.03 -4.49 1.80
CA PRO A 126 -13.18 -4.03 1.04
C PRO A 126 -12.98 -4.28 -0.45
N ILE A 127 -14.08 -4.50 -1.14
CA ILE A 127 -14.13 -4.67 -2.59
C ILE A 127 -15.03 -3.58 -3.15
N VAL A 128 -14.48 -2.76 -4.03
CA VAL A 128 -15.20 -1.69 -4.71
C VAL A 128 -15.65 -2.10 -6.12
N ARG A 129 -16.51 -1.33 -6.74
CA ARG A 129 -16.84 -1.44 -8.16
C ARG A 129 -16.81 -0.09 -8.82
N GLY A 130 -15.83 0.13 -9.71
CA GLY A 130 -15.72 1.32 -10.53
C GLY A 130 -16.62 1.29 -11.77
N ILE A 131 -16.55 2.35 -12.54
CA ILE A 131 -17.25 2.45 -13.83
C ILE A 131 -16.55 1.62 -14.92
N ASP A 132 -15.30 1.24 -14.70
CA ASP A 132 -14.47 0.43 -15.58
C ASP A 132 -13.52 -0.48 -14.78
N ASN A 133 -12.77 -1.32 -15.50
CA ASN A 133 -11.77 -2.23 -14.91
C ASN A 133 -10.37 -1.61 -14.82
N ALA A 134 -10.19 -0.31 -15.01
CA ALA A 134 -8.90 0.36 -15.02
C ALA A 134 -8.69 1.30 -13.82
N TYR A 135 -9.73 1.98 -13.38
CA TYR A 135 -9.64 3.01 -12.35
C TYR A 135 -8.98 2.50 -11.07
N TYR A 136 -9.52 1.44 -10.48
CA TYR A 136 -9.03 0.88 -9.21
C TYR A 136 -7.75 0.04 -9.33
N LEU A 137 -7.19 -0.12 -10.52
CA LEU A 137 -5.81 -0.59 -10.68
C LEU A 137 -4.78 0.42 -10.18
N LYS A 138 -5.15 1.72 -10.17
CA LYS A 138 -4.27 2.83 -9.84
C LYS A 138 -4.83 3.77 -8.76
N HIS A 139 -5.90 3.37 -8.08
CA HIS A 139 -6.50 4.12 -6.98
C HIS A 139 -6.78 3.20 -5.80
N ASP A 140 -6.48 3.69 -4.60
CA ASP A 140 -6.80 2.99 -3.37
C ASP A 140 -8.30 3.06 -3.03
N PHE A 141 -8.69 2.48 -1.88
CA PHE A 141 -10.06 2.51 -1.41
C PHE A 141 -10.61 3.94 -1.20
N HIS A 142 -9.76 4.91 -0.85
CA HIS A 142 -10.14 6.32 -0.68
C HIS A 142 -10.00 7.15 -1.97
N LYS A 143 -9.85 6.50 -3.11
CA LYS A 143 -9.71 7.12 -4.44
C LYS A 143 -8.44 7.97 -4.63
N ASN A 144 -7.42 7.78 -3.78
CA ASN A 144 -6.11 8.40 -3.99
C ASN A 144 -5.32 7.62 -5.04
N GLU A 145 -4.61 8.35 -5.90
CA GLU A 145 -3.75 7.71 -6.90
C GLU A 145 -2.61 6.94 -6.24
N THR A 146 -2.45 5.68 -6.63
CA THR A 146 -1.41 4.78 -6.13
C THR A 146 -1.10 3.69 -7.13
N LYS A 147 0.14 3.24 -7.20
CA LYS A 147 0.51 2.09 -8.04
C LYS A 147 0.02 0.73 -7.51
N TYR A 148 -0.55 0.71 -6.32
CA TYR A 148 -0.98 -0.53 -5.64
C TYR A 148 -2.47 -0.82 -5.79
N GLY A 149 -3.30 0.16 -6.16
CA GLY A 149 -4.74 -0.02 -6.34
C GLY A 149 -5.46 -0.54 -5.09
N CYS A 150 -6.63 -1.15 -5.29
CA CYS A 150 -7.36 -1.92 -4.27
C CYS A 150 -8.09 -3.11 -4.91
N LEU A 151 -8.84 -3.89 -4.13
CA LEU A 151 -9.67 -4.96 -4.70
C LEU A 151 -10.93 -4.37 -5.33
N PHE A 152 -11.27 -4.84 -6.54
CA PHE A 152 -12.46 -4.38 -7.22
C PHE A 152 -13.15 -5.48 -8.02
N PHE A 153 -14.47 -5.38 -8.13
CA PHE A 153 -15.27 -6.24 -8.98
C PHE A 153 -15.13 -5.86 -10.46
N ASP A 154 -15.14 -6.86 -11.33
CA ASP A 154 -15.28 -6.63 -12.77
C ASP A 154 -16.57 -5.82 -13.05
N MET A 155 -16.44 -4.80 -13.92
CA MET A 155 -17.56 -3.92 -14.28
C MET A 155 -18.78 -4.68 -14.84
N ARG A 156 -18.60 -5.89 -15.35
CA ARG A 156 -19.66 -6.74 -15.89
C ARG A 156 -20.39 -7.55 -14.81
N ASN A 157 -19.88 -7.58 -13.57
CA ASN A 157 -20.59 -8.23 -12.50
C ASN A 157 -21.90 -7.47 -12.18
N THR A 158 -23.01 -8.21 -12.08
CA THR A 158 -24.28 -7.70 -11.53
C THR A 158 -24.30 -8.04 -10.05
N ILE A 159 -24.31 -7.02 -9.19
CA ILE A 159 -24.17 -7.15 -7.73
C ILE A 159 -24.99 -6.14 -6.94
N GLU A 160 -25.95 -5.47 -7.59
CA GLU A 160 -26.75 -4.40 -6.98
C GLU A 160 -27.79 -4.95 -6.00
N THR A 161 -28.38 -6.08 -6.32
CA THR A 161 -29.39 -6.73 -5.45
C THR A 161 -29.07 -8.23 -5.30
N PRO A 162 -29.53 -8.87 -4.21
CA PRO A 162 -29.34 -10.31 -4.00
C PRO A 162 -29.93 -11.18 -5.12
N GLU A 163 -31.02 -10.71 -5.74
CA GLU A 163 -31.76 -11.42 -6.78
C GLU A 163 -31.02 -11.40 -8.12
N ASP A 164 -30.28 -10.32 -8.39
CA ASP A 164 -29.60 -10.08 -9.66
C ASP A 164 -28.10 -10.45 -9.64
N HIS A 165 -27.65 -11.16 -8.60
CA HIS A 165 -26.24 -11.55 -8.52
C HIS A 165 -25.88 -12.54 -9.63
N ASN A 166 -24.73 -12.30 -10.28
CA ASN A 166 -24.13 -13.30 -11.13
C ASN A 166 -23.81 -14.57 -10.32
N LYS A 167 -23.96 -15.75 -10.94
CA LYS A 167 -23.56 -17.03 -10.33
C LYS A 167 -22.04 -17.11 -10.07
N SER A 168 -21.25 -16.34 -10.81
CA SER A 168 -19.81 -16.22 -10.65
C SER A 168 -19.43 -14.75 -10.64
N LEU A 169 -18.67 -14.34 -9.63
CA LEU A 169 -18.16 -12.98 -9.50
C LEU A 169 -16.67 -12.98 -9.78
N ILE A 170 -16.21 -12.01 -10.58
CA ILE A 170 -14.80 -11.80 -10.88
C ILE A 170 -14.32 -10.63 -10.02
N ILE A 171 -13.28 -10.87 -9.24
CA ILE A 171 -12.62 -9.87 -8.41
C ILE A 171 -11.18 -9.72 -8.87
N TYR A 172 -10.76 -8.50 -9.10
CA TYR A 172 -9.38 -8.14 -9.41
C TYR A 172 -8.66 -7.63 -8.17
N GLY A 173 -7.37 -7.91 -8.11
CA GLY A 173 -6.47 -7.41 -7.08
C GLY A 173 -5.03 -7.66 -7.47
N HIS A 174 -4.13 -6.80 -7.01
CA HIS A 174 -2.71 -6.94 -7.32
C HIS A 174 -2.08 -8.17 -6.65
N ASN A 175 -1.10 -8.75 -7.33
CA ASN A 175 -0.19 -9.74 -6.77
C ASN A 175 1.05 -9.02 -6.23
N MET A 176 0.98 -8.54 -4.98
CA MET A 176 2.02 -7.69 -4.40
C MET A 176 3.20 -8.49 -3.88
N ALA A 177 4.42 -8.02 -4.16
CA ALA A 177 5.66 -8.63 -3.63
C ALA A 177 5.70 -8.63 -2.08
N THR A 178 4.95 -7.76 -1.44
CA THR A 178 4.79 -7.68 0.03
C THR A 178 3.93 -8.80 0.63
N GLY A 179 3.25 -9.59 -0.21
CA GLY A 179 2.33 -10.64 0.24
C GLY A 179 0.89 -10.17 0.48
N ASP A 180 0.61 -8.89 0.24
CA ASP A 180 -0.72 -8.30 0.43
C ASP A 180 -1.66 -8.60 -0.74
N MET A 181 -2.95 -8.30 -0.57
CA MET A 181 -4.04 -8.62 -1.50
C MET A 181 -4.07 -10.10 -1.88
N PHE A 182 -4.02 -10.43 -3.17
CA PHE A 182 -4.08 -11.81 -3.66
C PHE A 182 -2.73 -12.51 -3.76
N ALA A 183 -1.63 -11.87 -3.37
CA ALA A 183 -0.29 -12.46 -3.47
C ALA A 183 -0.15 -13.76 -2.67
N GLY A 184 -0.84 -13.88 -1.54
CA GLY A 184 -0.87 -15.09 -0.73
C GLY A 184 -1.44 -16.31 -1.47
N LEU A 185 -2.32 -16.11 -2.47
CA LEU A 185 -2.91 -17.19 -3.27
C LEU A 185 -1.88 -17.97 -4.07
N ASN A 186 -0.76 -17.35 -4.44
CA ASN A 186 0.32 -18.05 -5.17
C ASN A 186 0.90 -19.25 -4.41
N LYS A 187 0.81 -19.23 -3.07
CA LYS A 187 1.29 -20.32 -2.24
C LYS A 187 0.43 -21.59 -2.33
N PHE A 188 -0.79 -21.48 -2.83
CA PHE A 188 -1.65 -22.64 -3.12
C PHE A 188 -1.25 -23.33 -4.42
N ILE A 189 -0.69 -22.61 -5.38
CA ILE A 189 -0.34 -23.16 -6.72
C ILE A 189 0.79 -24.18 -6.63
N GLY A 190 1.70 -24.05 -5.66
CA GLY A 190 2.89 -24.89 -5.51
C GLY A 190 2.76 -26.11 -4.59
N SER A 191 1.61 -26.31 -3.90
CA SER A 191 1.47 -27.37 -2.90
C SER A 191 0.05 -27.91 -2.81
N LEU A 192 -0.13 -29.15 -3.26
CA LEU A 192 -1.39 -29.89 -3.08
C LEU A 192 -1.80 -30.06 -1.62
N SER A 193 -0.86 -30.02 -0.68
CA SER A 193 -1.15 -30.05 0.77
C SER A 193 -1.86 -28.81 1.25
N ASN A 194 -1.63 -27.67 0.62
CA ASN A 194 -2.28 -26.39 0.96
C ASN A 194 -3.73 -26.31 0.44
N VAL A 195 -4.06 -27.11 -0.58
CA VAL A 195 -5.40 -27.12 -1.20
C VAL A 195 -6.36 -28.10 -0.49
N ARG A 196 -5.82 -29.15 0.17
CA ARG A 196 -6.62 -30.21 0.81
C ARG A 196 -6.86 -29.99 2.31
N SER A 197 -6.42 -28.91 2.83
CA SER A 197 -6.52 -28.54 4.23
C SER A 197 -7.55 -27.45 4.45
#